data_868831c47a9057cad6e14fdd3eac609a
#
_entry.id   868831c47a9057cad6e14fdd3eac609a
#
_cell.length_a   1.000
_cell.length_b   1.000
_cell.length_c   1.000
_cell.angle_alpha   90.00
_cell.angle_beta   90.00
_cell.angle_gamma   90.00
#
_symmetry.space_group_name_H-M   'P 1'
#
loop_
_entity.id
_entity.type
_entity.pdbx_description
1 polymer ?
#
loop_
_entity_poly.entity_id
_entity_poly.type
_entity_poly.pdbx_seq_one_letter_code
_entity_poly.pdbx_strand_id
1 'polypeptide(L)'
;MNSLTVRQRETRGSIVRDCPGTRHHVCCGYKTIDLVEGCPLGCSYCILKGYLNSPGISVHRDTAGIIGQIERAVASEHEHVLRFGTGELSDSLALDRRLRLNEPIVRYFGEARGPLLELKSKWASIDHLKSCLNPYTIISFSLAPQGLVDAEERRTSPIRKRLKALKAAQDLGCFVGLHFDPVIIYDGFERDYRYLIDDIARFIDLKRVIWVSLGLLRFVPSLMKAFIREGRRTLLNSEFIRAEDGKYRYLKAERIRVYRMIYAQLLEKEPGLFVYLCMERADVWQKVTGRPEVRQSADLVRLFDLRVREFYGGSI
;
A
#
# COMPACT_ATOMS: atom_id res chain seq x y z
N MET A 1 15.94 -16.81 -18.04
CA MET A 1 14.66 -16.19 -17.59
C MET A 1 13.67 -17.31 -17.43
N ASN A 2 13.43 -17.79 -16.22
CA ASN A 2 12.36 -18.77 -16.02
C ASN A 2 11.05 -18.07 -16.37
N SER A 3 10.32 -18.62 -17.35
CA SER A 3 9.00 -18.12 -17.74
C SER A 3 8.09 -18.19 -16.52
N LEU A 4 7.66 -17.06 -16.01
CA LEU A 4 6.64 -16.98 -14.96
C LEU A 4 5.36 -17.61 -15.53
N THR A 5 5.00 -18.78 -15.00
CA THR A 5 3.78 -19.48 -15.40
C THR A 5 2.59 -18.69 -14.84
N VAL A 6 1.82 -18.08 -15.72
CA VAL A 6 0.55 -17.43 -15.38
C VAL A 6 -0.57 -18.45 -15.60
N ARG A 7 -1.29 -18.79 -14.54
CA ARG A 7 -2.44 -19.71 -14.58
C ARG A 7 -3.73 -18.92 -14.44
N GLN A 8 -4.70 -19.18 -15.30
CA GLN A 8 -6.05 -18.71 -15.08
C GLN A 8 -6.72 -19.58 -14.02
N ARG A 9 -7.36 -18.94 -13.04
CA ARG A 9 -8.19 -19.63 -12.04
C ARG A 9 -9.66 -19.30 -12.27
N GLU A 10 -10.51 -20.31 -12.14
CA GLU A 10 -11.94 -20.09 -11.92
C GLU A 10 -12.11 -19.44 -10.55
N THR A 11 -13.00 -18.44 -10.48
CA THR A 11 -13.33 -17.73 -9.25
C THR A 11 -14.11 -18.67 -8.33
N ARG A 12 -13.40 -19.35 -7.43
CA ARG A 12 -14.01 -20.15 -6.35
C ARG A 12 -13.89 -19.38 -5.04
N GLY A 13 -15.03 -18.91 -4.50
CA GLY A 13 -15.10 -18.15 -3.27
C GLY A 13 -15.02 -16.63 -3.45
N SER A 14 -14.77 -15.91 -2.37
CA SER A 14 -14.74 -14.45 -2.36
C SER A 14 -13.37 -13.90 -2.81
N ILE A 15 -13.39 -13.09 -3.86
CA ILE A 15 -12.25 -12.30 -4.35
C ILE A 15 -12.18 -10.95 -3.63
N VAL A 16 -13.34 -10.43 -3.24
CA VAL A 16 -13.45 -9.21 -2.44
C VAL A 16 -13.51 -9.60 -0.97
N ARG A 17 -12.54 -9.15 -0.18
CA ARG A 17 -12.38 -9.53 1.22
C ARG A 17 -11.93 -8.33 2.06
N ASP A 18 -12.14 -8.40 3.36
CA ASP A 18 -11.48 -7.46 4.26
C ASP A 18 -9.97 -7.70 4.26
N CYS A 19 -9.20 -6.62 4.31
CA CYS A 19 -7.76 -6.73 4.54
C CYS A 19 -7.55 -7.55 5.82
N PRO A 20 -6.71 -8.60 5.81
CA PRO A 20 -6.57 -9.53 6.93
C PRO A 20 -6.11 -8.85 8.23
N GLY A 21 -5.59 -7.63 8.12
CA GLY A 21 -5.21 -6.84 9.27
C GLY A 21 -4.24 -7.57 10.20
N THR A 22 -4.21 -7.16 11.45
CA THR A 22 -3.46 -7.84 12.50
C THR A 22 -4.21 -7.69 13.83
N ARG A 23 -4.46 -8.78 14.52
CA ARG A 23 -5.16 -8.80 15.80
C ARG A 23 -4.50 -7.83 16.80
N HIS A 24 -5.29 -7.09 17.56
CA HIS A 24 -4.85 -6.07 18.54
C HIS A 24 -4.06 -4.88 17.94
N HIS A 25 -4.13 -4.68 16.64
CA HIS A 25 -3.57 -3.51 15.96
C HIS A 25 -4.67 -2.64 15.35
N VAL A 26 -4.42 -1.37 15.24
CA VAL A 26 -5.29 -0.42 14.54
C VAL A 26 -5.13 -0.62 13.04
N CYS A 27 -6.21 -0.96 12.36
CA CYS A 27 -6.28 -1.20 10.92
C CYS A 27 -7.23 -0.22 10.24
N CYS A 28 -6.96 0.07 8.98
CA CYS A 28 -7.66 1.12 8.24
C CYS A 28 -9.02 0.69 7.65
N GLY A 29 -9.47 -0.55 7.83
CA GLY A 29 -10.76 -1.03 7.29
C GLY A 29 -10.79 -1.18 5.76
N TYR A 30 -9.65 -1.39 5.15
CA TYR A 30 -9.49 -1.51 3.70
C TYR A 30 -10.01 -2.87 3.19
N LYS A 31 -10.67 -2.89 2.03
CA LYS A 31 -11.09 -4.13 1.35
C LYS A 31 -10.14 -4.46 0.20
N THR A 32 -9.80 -5.73 0.06
CA THR A 32 -8.94 -6.23 -1.02
C THR A 32 -9.77 -6.79 -2.17
N ILE A 33 -9.29 -6.60 -3.39
CA ILE A 33 -9.79 -7.26 -4.60
C ILE A 33 -8.63 -8.10 -5.14
N ASP A 34 -8.66 -9.40 -4.92
CA ASP A 34 -7.54 -10.29 -5.23
C ASP A 34 -7.57 -10.75 -6.70
N LEU A 35 -7.40 -9.81 -7.64
CA LEU A 35 -7.36 -10.07 -9.10
C LEU A 35 -6.20 -11.00 -9.48
N VAL A 36 -5.08 -10.88 -8.77
CA VAL A 36 -3.84 -11.62 -9.03
C VAL A 36 -3.27 -12.10 -7.72
N GLU A 37 -2.96 -13.39 -7.63
CA GLU A 37 -2.19 -13.99 -6.55
C GLU A 37 -0.78 -14.33 -7.06
N GLY A 38 0.24 -13.86 -6.32
CA GLY A 38 1.65 -13.96 -6.74
C GLY A 38 2.12 -12.70 -7.46
N CYS A 39 3.35 -12.28 -7.17
CA CYS A 39 3.90 -11.02 -7.65
C CYS A 39 5.19 -11.26 -8.46
N PRO A 40 5.30 -10.66 -9.66
CA PRO A 40 6.48 -10.84 -10.51
C PRO A 40 7.70 -10.01 -10.07
N LEU A 41 7.54 -9.05 -9.14
CA LEU A 41 8.57 -8.06 -8.83
C LEU A 41 9.72 -8.61 -7.99
N GLY A 42 9.47 -9.62 -7.14
CA GLY A 42 10.52 -10.36 -6.45
C GLY A 42 11.29 -9.58 -5.38
N CYS A 43 10.67 -8.59 -4.71
CA CYS A 43 11.28 -7.89 -3.59
C CYS A 43 11.78 -8.89 -2.53
N SER A 44 12.98 -8.64 -1.98
CA SER A 44 13.62 -9.58 -1.03
C SER A 44 12.80 -9.75 0.25
N TYR A 45 12.25 -8.66 0.77
CA TYR A 45 11.47 -8.58 2.01
C TYR A 45 9.98 -8.91 1.85
N CYS A 46 9.53 -9.31 0.65
CA CYS A 46 8.11 -9.48 0.37
C CYS A 46 7.48 -10.57 1.24
N ILE A 47 6.47 -10.18 2.01
CA ILE A 47 5.76 -11.08 2.93
C ILE A 47 5.05 -12.23 2.21
N LEU A 48 4.68 -12.05 0.93
CA LEU A 48 4.04 -13.08 0.12
C LEU A 48 4.90 -14.33 -0.04
N LYS A 49 6.23 -14.20 0.05
CA LYS A 49 7.14 -15.35 0.07
C LYS A 49 6.93 -16.28 1.27
N GLY A 50 6.34 -15.77 2.35
CA GLY A 50 6.02 -16.54 3.55
C GLY A 50 4.56 -17.03 3.62
N TYR A 51 3.68 -16.50 2.76
CA TYR A 51 2.25 -16.82 2.77
C TYR A 51 1.79 -17.65 1.57
N LEU A 52 2.40 -17.43 0.41
CA LEU A 52 2.00 -18.15 -0.80
C LEU A 52 2.69 -19.53 -0.85
N ASN A 53 1.88 -20.59 -0.83
CA ASN A 53 2.35 -21.97 -0.84
C ASN A 53 2.70 -22.49 -2.24
N SER A 54 2.35 -21.75 -3.30
CA SER A 54 2.62 -22.13 -4.70
C SER A 54 3.52 -21.14 -5.40
N PRO A 55 4.59 -21.55 -6.04
CA PRO A 55 5.30 -20.70 -6.98
C PRO A 55 4.42 -20.48 -8.22
N GLY A 56 4.32 -19.23 -8.67
CA GLY A 56 3.58 -18.87 -9.87
C GLY A 56 2.60 -17.75 -9.64
N ILE A 57 1.91 -17.38 -10.70
CA ILE A 57 0.93 -16.31 -10.71
C ILE A 57 -0.41 -16.91 -11.09
N SER A 58 -1.43 -16.68 -10.27
CA SER A 58 -2.81 -17.00 -10.56
C SER A 58 -3.60 -15.73 -10.87
N VAL A 59 -4.48 -15.78 -11.85
CA VAL A 59 -5.25 -14.61 -12.33
C VAL A 59 -6.73 -14.94 -12.35
N HIS A 60 -7.54 -14.08 -11.78
CA HIS A 60 -9.00 -14.11 -11.82
C HIS A 60 -9.50 -13.17 -12.93
N ARG A 61 -10.25 -13.69 -13.90
CA ARG A 61 -10.70 -12.96 -15.08
C ARG A 61 -12.22 -12.74 -15.16
N ASP A 62 -12.96 -13.31 -14.23
CA ASP A 62 -14.41 -13.11 -14.12
C ASP A 62 -14.74 -11.70 -13.62
N THR A 63 -14.59 -10.73 -14.50
CA THR A 63 -14.82 -9.31 -14.18
C THR A 63 -16.22 -9.05 -13.68
N ALA A 64 -17.24 -9.65 -14.32
CA ALA A 64 -18.64 -9.45 -13.93
C ALA A 64 -18.91 -10.00 -12.51
N GLY A 65 -18.43 -11.20 -12.20
CA GLY A 65 -18.55 -11.79 -10.87
C GLY A 65 -17.78 -10.99 -9.80
N ILE A 66 -16.63 -10.40 -10.16
CA ILE A 66 -15.84 -9.54 -9.26
C ILE A 66 -16.60 -8.22 -9.00
N ILE A 67 -17.11 -7.56 -10.02
CA ILE A 67 -17.93 -6.33 -9.88
C ILE A 67 -19.15 -6.62 -9.00
N GLY A 68 -19.87 -7.73 -9.24
CA GLY A 68 -21.00 -8.11 -8.41
C GLY A 68 -20.64 -8.38 -6.94
N GLN A 69 -19.39 -8.80 -6.62
CA GLN A 69 -18.92 -8.89 -5.25
C GLN A 69 -18.65 -7.49 -4.65
N ILE A 70 -18.11 -6.57 -5.43
CA ILE A 70 -17.90 -5.17 -5.01
C ILE A 70 -19.25 -4.52 -4.72
N GLU A 71 -20.24 -4.67 -5.60
CA GLU A 71 -21.58 -4.13 -5.44
C GLU A 71 -22.26 -4.63 -4.16
N ARG A 72 -22.17 -5.93 -3.88
CA ARG A 72 -22.69 -6.49 -2.62
C ARG A 72 -22.01 -5.90 -1.39
N ALA A 73 -20.68 -5.71 -1.44
CA ALA A 73 -19.95 -5.09 -0.35
C ALA A 73 -20.36 -3.63 -0.15
N VAL A 74 -20.56 -2.88 -1.24
CA VAL A 74 -21.06 -1.49 -1.21
C VAL A 74 -22.49 -1.42 -0.66
N ALA A 75 -23.36 -2.29 -1.14
CA ALA A 75 -24.76 -2.34 -0.68
C ALA A 75 -24.93 -2.74 0.80
N SER A 76 -23.94 -3.41 1.39
CA SER A 76 -23.96 -3.80 2.81
C SER A 76 -23.35 -2.75 3.75
N GLU A 77 -22.75 -1.70 3.24
CA GLU A 77 -22.09 -0.63 4.03
C GLU A 77 -22.87 0.68 3.89
N HIS A 78 -23.28 1.25 4.99
CA HIS A 78 -24.08 2.49 5.00
C HIS A 78 -23.47 3.60 5.86
N GLU A 79 -22.45 3.30 6.64
CA GLU A 79 -21.87 4.25 7.60
C GLU A 79 -20.55 4.83 7.13
N HIS A 80 -19.78 4.06 6.35
CA HIS A 80 -18.40 4.38 6.00
C HIS A 80 -18.15 4.40 4.50
N VAL A 81 -17.24 5.26 4.06
CA VAL A 81 -16.76 5.24 2.67
C VAL A 81 -15.87 4.01 2.46
N LEU A 82 -16.32 3.08 1.64
CA LEU A 82 -15.53 1.90 1.32
C LEU A 82 -14.34 2.23 0.46
N ARG A 83 -13.19 1.67 0.83
CA ARG A 83 -11.93 1.75 0.11
C ARG A 83 -11.46 0.37 -0.27
N PHE A 84 -11.28 0.17 -1.57
CA PHE A 84 -10.86 -1.10 -2.16
C PHE A 84 -9.46 -0.97 -2.76
N GLY A 85 -8.76 -2.08 -2.91
CA GLY A 85 -7.53 -2.11 -3.66
C GLY A 85 -7.10 -3.48 -4.14
N THR A 86 -6.31 -3.51 -5.18
CA THR A 86 -5.92 -4.73 -5.89
C THR A 86 -4.49 -5.21 -5.55
N GLY A 87 -3.80 -4.53 -4.63
CA GLY A 87 -2.37 -4.70 -4.38
C GLY A 87 -1.99 -5.58 -3.19
N GLU A 88 -2.88 -6.40 -2.61
CA GLU A 88 -2.56 -7.16 -1.41
C GLU A 88 -1.80 -8.46 -1.71
N LEU A 89 -2.30 -9.29 -2.63
CA LEU A 89 -1.66 -10.57 -3.01
C LEU A 89 -0.77 -10.47 -4.24
N SER A 90 -0.62 -9.28 -4.81
CA SER A 90 0.25 -8.98 -5.94
C SER A 90 0.59 -7.48 -5.95
N ASP A 91 1.24 -7.02 -7.02
CA ASP A 91 1.37 -5.60 -7.35
C ASP A 91 0.23 -5.24 -8.31
N SER A 92 -0.46 -4.12 -8.07
CA SER A 92 -1.64 -3.75 -8.86
C SER A 92 -1.34 -3.51 -10.35
N LEU A 93 -0.15 -3.02 -10.70
CA LEU A 93 0.16 -2.58 -12.07
C LEU A 93 1.21 -3.43 -12.80
N ALA A 94 1.99 -4.26 -12.08
CA ALA A 94 3.13 -4.97 -12.66
C ALA A 94 2.78 -5.88 -13.84
N LEU A 95 1.58 -6.45 -13.85
CA LEU A 95 1.07 -7.31 -14.93
C LEU A 95 -0.04 -6.65 -15.73
N ASP A 96 -0.58 -5.51 -15.26
CA ASP A 96 -1.84 -4.98 -15.75
C ASP A 96 -1.75 -4.44 -17.19
N ARG A 97 -0.60 -3.89 -17.60
CA ARG A 97 -0.39 -3.51 -19.00
C ARG A 97 -0.63 -4.68 -19.98
N ARG A 98 -0.32 -5.91 -19.55
CA ARG A 98 -0.49 -7.13 -20.35
C ARG A 98 -1.88 -7.78 -20.16
N LEU A 99 -2.37 -7.79 -18.91
CA LEU A 99 -3.57 -8.55 -18.53
C LEU A 99 -4.86 -7.73 -18.62
N ARG A 100 -4.77 -6.39 -18.52
CA ARG A 100 -5.89 -5.44 -18.62
C ARG A 100 -7.02 -5.73 -17.62
N LEU A 101 -6.67 -6.14 -16.40
CA LEU A 101 -7.63 -6.53 -15.37
C LEU A 101 -8.22 -5.33 -14.64
N ASN A 102 -7.43 -4.26 -14.45
CA ASN A 102 -7.88 -3.09 -13.69
C ASN A 102 -8.81 -2.18 -14.50
N GLU A 103 -8.71 -2.12 -15.82
CA GLU A 103 -9.49 -1.19 -16.64
C GLU A 103 -11.00 -1.27 -16.38
N PRO A 104 -11.67 -2.44 -16.44
CA PRO A 104 -13.11 -2.53 -16.16
C PRO A 104 -13.45 -2.17 -14.71
N ILE A 105 -12.57 -2.49 -13.74
CA ILE A 105 -12.77 -2.14 -12.35
C ILE A 105 -12.67 -0.62 -12.16
N VAL A 106 -11.66 0.02 -12.76
CA VAL A 106 -11.51 1.49 -12.73
C VAL A 106 -12.75 2.20 -13.31
N ARG A 107 -13.29 1.71 -14.43
CA ARG A 107 -14.51 2.26 -15.03
C ARG A 107 -15.70 2.14 -14.08
N TYR A 108 -15.89 0.98 -13.47
CA TYR A 108 -16.95 0.76 -12.49
C TYR A 108 -16.90 1.79 -11.35
N PHE A 109 -15.71 2.02 -10.74
CA PHE A 109 -15.59 3.00 -9.66
C PHE A 109 -15.86 4.45 -10.11
N GLY A 110 -15.54 4.78 -11.36
CA GLY A 110 -15.90 6.08 -11.96
C GLY A 110 -17.40 6.28 -12.14
N GLU A 111 -18.15 5.20 -12.39
CA GLU A 111 -19.61 5.19 -12.55
C GLU A 111 -20.31 5.17 -11.18
N ALA A 112 -19.84 4.36 -10.24
CA ALA A 112 -20.41 4.20 -8.90
C ALA A 112 -20.30 5.46 -8.01
N ARG A 113 -19.26 6.28 -8.19
CA ARG A 113 -19.06 7.60 -7.57
C ARG A 113 -19.17 7.68 -6.04
N GLY A 114 -18.96 6.57 -5.34
CA GLY A 114 -19.03 6.52 -3.88
C GLY A 114 -17.81 5.83 -3.29
N PRO A 115 -17.62 4.54 -3.54
CA PRO A 115 -16.45 3.82 -3.07
C PRO A 115 -15.18 4.26 -3.80
N LEU A 116 -14.02 4.10 -3.16
CA LEU A 116 -12.71 4.43 -3.74
C LEU A 116 -11.94 3.17 -4.11
N LEU A 117 -11.25 3.20 -5.24
CA LEU A 117 -10.31 2.18 -5.67
C LEU A 117 -8.88 2.67 -5.52
N GLU A 118 -8.03 1.93 -4.82
CA GLU A 118 -6.60 2.19 -4.78
C GLU A 118 -5.82 1.16 -5.63
N LEU A 119 -5.02 1.66 -6.56
CA LEU A 119 -4.05 0.87 -7.31
C LEU A 119 -2.66 1.12 -6.72
N LYS A 120 -2.26 0.26 -5.78
CA LYS A 120 -0.97 0.35 -5.08
C LYS A 120 0.11 -0.44 -5.80
N SER A 121 1.23 0.20 -6.16
CA SER A 121 2.25 -0.43 -7.01
C SER A 121 3.68 -0.01 -6.66
N LYS A 122 4.63 -0.83 -7.14
CA LYS A 122 6.06 -0.53 -7.29
C LYS A 122 6.46 -0.49 -8.77
N TRP A 123 5.50 -0.64 -9.68
CA TRP A 123 5.68 -0.64 -11.13
C TRP A 123 5.00 0.58 -11.77
N ALA A 124 5.80 1.55 -12.21
CA ALA A 124 5.34 2.86 -12.65
C ALA A 124 4.83 2.86 -14.10
N SER A 125 3.75 2.12 -14.39
CA SER A 125 3.11 2.07 -15.70
C SER A 125 1.61 2.28 -15.58
N ILE A 126 1.14 3.51 -15.80
CA ILE A 126 -0.28 3.91 -15.78
C ILE A 126 -0.82 4.27 -17.17
N ASP A 127 0.03 4.30 -18.19
CA ASP A 127 -0.33 4.80 -19.52
C ASP A 127 -1.52 4.07 -20.15
N HIS A 128 -1.62 2.77 -19.89
CA HIS A 128 -2.70 1.93 -20.42
C HIS A 128 -4.05 2.16 -19.73
N LEU A 129 -4.08 2.89 -18.62
CA LEU A 129 -5.31 3.24 -17.88
C LEU A 129 -5.74 4.70 -18.11
N LYS A 130 -4.95 5.53 -18.81
CA LYS A 130 -5.21 6.97 -18.95
C LYS A 130 -6.62 7.30 -19.44
N SER A 131 -7.19 6.48 -20.30
CA SER A 131 -8.54 6.69 -20.87
C SER A 131 -9.69 6.37 -19.92
N CYS A 132 -9.41 5.70 -18.80
CA CYS A 132 -10.43 5.30 -17.81
C CYS A 132 -10.16 5.85 -16.42
N LEU A 133 -8.96 6.39 -16.13
CA LEU A 133 -8.67 7.02 -14.85
C LEU A 133 -9.69 8.11 -14.53
N ASN A 134 -10.08 8.16 -13.26
CA ASN A 134 -11.13 9.06 -12.77
C ASN A 134 -10.81 9.47 -11.31
N PRO A 135 -11.48 10.49 -10.74
CA PRO A 135 -11.22 10.96 -9.39
C PRO A 135 -11.41 9.90 -8.28
N TYR A 136 -12.21 8.85 -8.51
CA TYR A 136 -12.47 7.78 -7.54
C TYR A 136 -11.41 6.67 -7.57
N THR A 137 -10.43 6.80 -8.46
CA THR A 137 -9.27 5.90 -8.55
C THR A 137 -8.02 6.60 -7.99
N ILE A 138 -7.50 6.06 -6.91
CA ILE A 138 -6.30 6.54 -6.24
C ILE A 138 -5.10 5.78 -6.77
N ILE A 139 -4.17 6.47 -7.39
CA ILE A 139 -2.90 5.88 -7.82
C ILE A 139 -1.89 6.02 -6.69
N SER A 140 -1.40 4.89 -6.21
CA SER A 140 -0.49 4.86 -5.06
C SER A 140 0.82 4.14 -5.39
N PHE A 141 1.92 4.68 -4.91
CA PHE A 141 3.21 3.99 -5.01
C PHE A 141 3.84 3.77 -3.65
N SER A 142 4.42 2.55 -3.50
CA SER A 142 5.37 2.31 -2.42
C SER A 142 6.66 3.06 -2.73
N LEU A 143 7.18 3.80 -1.74
CA LEU A 143 8.32 4.68 -1.86
C LEU A 143 9.36 4.32 -0.80
N ALA A 144 10.61 4.19 -1.23
CA ALA A 144 11.78 3.94 -0.40
C ALA A 144 13.00 4.64 -1.02
N PRO A 145 14.07 4.93 -0.29
CA PRO A 145 15.29 5.49 -0.86
C PRO A 145 15.82 4.65 -2.04
N GLN A 146 16.31 5.30 -3.10
CA GLN A 146 16.71 4.60 -4.33
C GLN A 146 17.77 3.51 -4.07
N GLY A 147 18.76 3.76 -3.20
CA GLY A 147 19.74 2.73 -2.85
C GLY A 147 19.12 1.47 -2.23
N LEU A 148 18.07 1.63 -1.41
CA LEU A 148 17.32 0.50 -0.87
C LEU A 148 16.51 -0.22 -1.96
N VAL A 149 15.91 0.51 -2.89
CA VAL A 149 15.21 -0.06 -4.05
C VAL A 149 16.16 -0.90 -4.90
N ASP A 150 17.35 -0.38 -5.20
CA ASP A 150 18.34 -1.08 -5.99
C ASP A 150 18.85 -2.37 -5.32
N ALA A 151 18.99 -2.34 -3.98
CA ALA A 151 19.44 -3.49 -3.21
C ALA A 151 18.36 -4.58 -3.05
N GLU A 152 17.10 -4.19 -2.79
CA GLU A 152 16.08 -5.09 -2.27
C GLU A 152 14.83 -5.25 -3.18
N GLU A 153 14.68 -4.41 -4.22
CA GLU A 153 13.49 -4.42 -5.11
C GLU A 153 13.86 -4.66 -6.58
N ARG A 154 14.39 -5.83 -6.91
CA ARG A 154 15.10 -6.16 -8.17
C ARG A 154 14.37 -5.86 -9.49
N ARG A 155 13.04 -5.93 -9.51
CA ARG A 155 12.22 -5.83 -10.74
C ARG A 155 11.17 -4.73 -10.64
N THR A 156 11.41 -3.75 -9.80
CA THR A 156 10.51 -2.62 -9.63
C THR A 156 10.97 -1.42 -10.46
N SER A 157 10.11 -0.42 -10.58
CA SER A 157 10.50 0.83 -11.21
C SER A 157 11.37 1.68 -10.27
N PRO A 158 12.40 2.38 -10.77
CA PRO A 158 13.13 3.36 -9.99
C PRO A 158 12.21 4.43 -9.40
N ILE A 159 12.59 5.01 -8.26
CA ILE A 159 11.77 6.00 -7.54
C ILE A 159 11.39 7.18 -8.43
N ARG A 160 12.32 7.72 -9.20
CA ARG A 160 12.02 8.82 -10.12
C ARG A 160 10.92 8.50 -11.13
N LYS A 161 10.80 7.25 -11.59
CA LYS A 161 9.71 6.83 -12.47
C LYS A 161 8.38 6.75 -11.70
N ARG A 162 8.40 6.28 -10.43
CA ARG A 162 7.20 6.25 -9.57
C ARG A 162 6.70 7.67 -9.30
N LEU A 163 7.58 8.63 -8.99
CA LEU A 163 7.22 10.04 -8.80
C LEU A 163 6.65 10.66 -10.08
N LYS A 164 7.24 10.39 -11.26
CA LYS A 164 6.67 10.85 -12.53
C LYS A 164 5.28 10.27 -12.80
N ALA A 165 5.04 9.01 -12.44
CA ALA A 165 3.71 8.40 -12.60
C ALA A 165 2.69 8.98 -11.62
N LEU A 166 3.07 9.30 -10.37
CA LEU A 166 2.22 10.05 -9.44
C LEU A 166 1.84 11.42 -10.01
N LYS A 167 2.82 12.18 -10.51
CA LYS A 167 2.55 13.47 -11.14
C LYS A 167 1.59 13.35 -12.33
N ALA A 168 1.83 12.38 -13.20
CA ALA A 168 0.95 12.13 -14.35
C ALA A 168 -0.47 11.74 -13.92
N ALA A 169 -0.65 10.99 -12.83
CA ALA A 169 -1.96 10.69 -12.26
C ALA A 169 -2.65 11.94 -11.75
N GLN A 170 -1.92 12.82 -11.06
CA GLN A 170 -2.45 14.11 -10.62
C GLN A 170 -2.87 15.00 -11.81
N ASP A 171 -2.06 15.04 -12.88
CA ASP A 171 -2.39 15.81 -14.08
C ASP A 171 -3.64 15.28 -14.82
N LEU A 172 -3.97 14.00 -14.62
CA LEU A 172 -5.19 13.35 -15.11
C LEU A 172 -6.39 13.50 -14.17
N GLY A 173 -6.27 14.27 -13.08
CA GLY A 173 -7.37 14.53 -12.15
C GLY A 173 -7.49 13.55 -10.99
N CYS A 174 -6.64 12.50 -10.92
CA CYS A 174 -6.64 11.57 -9.79
C CYS A 174 -6.06 12.19 -8.53
N PHE A 175 -6.55 11.75 -7.37
CA PHE A 175 -5.79 11.86 -6.13
C PHE A 175 -4.76 10.73 -6.05
N VAL A 176 -3.74 10.93 -5.22
CA VAL A 176 -2.65 9.96 -5.10
C VAL A 176 -2.42 9.56 -3.66
N GLY A 177 -1.91 8.34 -3.45
CA GLY A 177 -1.50 7.82 -2.15
C GLY A 177 0.01 7.54 -2.12
N LEU A 178 0.62 7.72 -0.96
CA LEU A 178 2.03 7.41 -0.74
C LEU A 178 2.15 6.30 0.30
N HIS A 179 2.97 5.28 0.02
CA HIS A 179 3.19 4.17 0.94
C HIS A 179 4.67 4.05 1.29
N PHE A 180 5.05 4.45 2.48
CA PHE A 180 6.33 4.10 3.10
C PHE A 180 6.15 2.77 3.85
N ASP A 181 5.94 1.70 3.09
CA ASP A 181 5.70 0.37 3.64
C ASP A 181 6.36 -0.71 2.75
N PRO A 182 7.47 -1.32 3.25
CA PRO A 182 8.08 -1.09 4.56
C PRO A 182 9.11 0.04 4.57
N VAL A 183 9.16 0.77 5.67
CA VAL A 183 10.36 1.52 6.07
C VAL A 183 11.37 0.54 6.64
N ILE A 184 12.62 0.64 6.20
CA ILE A 184 13.71 -0.25 6.62
C ILE A 184 14.81 0.58 7.26
N ILE A 185 15.30 0.12 8.41
CA ILE A 185 16.39 0.76 9.18
C ILE A 185 17.73 0.17 8.69
N TYR A 186 18.63 1.04 8.22
CA TYR A 186 20.00 0.72 7.81
C TYR A 186 20.90 1.94 8.05
N ASP A 187 22.19 1.81 7.90
CA ASP A 187 23.13 2.91 8.16
C ASP A 187 22.88 4.08 7.19
N GLY A 188 22.56 5.25 7.75
CA GLY A 188 22.25 6.46 6.98
C GLY A 188 20.79 6.59 6.52
N PHE A 189 19.88 5.66 6.88
CA PHE A 189 18.48 5.67 6.44
C PHE A 189 17.76 7.00 6.75
N GLU A 190 18.06 7.66 7.86
CA GLU A 190 17.42 8.92 8.26
C GLU A 190 17.66 10.02 7.21
N ARG A 191 18.91 10.16 6.77
CA ARG A 191 19.29 11.09 5.71
C ARG A 191 18.60 10.74 4.38
N ASP A 192 18.60 9.45 4.04
CA ASP A 192 18.11 8.99 2.75
C ASP A 192 16.58 9.11 2.65
N TYR A 193 15.83 8.85 3.75
CA TYR A 193 14.38 9.11 3.80
C TYR A 193 14.07 10.62 3.75
N ARG A 194 14.90 11.46 4.38
CA ARG A 194 14.76 12.92 4.26
C ARG A 194 14.89 13.37 2.80
N TYR A 195 15.92 12.94 2.09
CA TYR A 195 16.08 13.25 0.67
C TYR A 195 14.91 12.74 -0.18
N LEU A 196 14.41 11.55 0.11
CA LEU A 196 13.24 11.02 -0.58
C LEU A 196 12.01 11.89 -0.37
N ILE A 197 11.75 12.35 0.86
CA ILE A 197 10.61 13.23 1.18
C ILE A 197 10.77 14.59 0.49
N ASP A 198 11.99 15.14 0.47
CA ASP A 198 12.29 16.38 -0.26
C ASP A 198 12.03 16.23 -1.76
N ASP A 199 12.43 15.12 -2.36
CA ASP A 199 12.16 14.83 -3.76
C ASP A 199 10.66 14.67 -4.04
N ILE A 200 9.92 13.96 -3.19
CA ILE A 200 8.47 13.84 -3.30
C ILE A 200 7.83 15.23 -3.35
N ALA A 201 8.17 16.10 -2.40
CA ALA A 201 7.61 17.46 -2.31
C ALA A 201 7.93 18.35 -3.52
N ARG A 202 9.05 18.07 -4.22
CA ARG A 202 9.41 18.78 -5.46
C ARG A 202 8.67 18.26 -6.70
N PHE A 203 8.31 16.96 -6.71
CA PHE A 203 7.76 16.31 -7.89
C PHE A 203 6.25 16.36 -7.99
N ILE A 204 5.53 16.29 -6.86
CA ILE A 204 4.08 16.19 -6.81
C ILE A 204 3.46 17.28 -5.94
N ASP A 205 2.20 17.58 -6.20
CA ASP A 205 1.40 18.44 -5.33
C ASP A 205 0.95 17.64 -4.10
N LEU A 206 1.51 17.97 -2.92
CA LEU A 206 1.19 17.30 -1.67
C LEU A 206 -0.24 17.55 -1.21
N LYS A 207 -0.88 18.66 -1.61
CA LYS A 207 -2.29 18.94 -1.32
C LYS A 207 -3.25 17.99 -2.03
N ARG A 208 -2.78 17.30 -3.06
CA ARG A 208 -3.52 16.25 -3.79
C ARG A 208 -3.14 14.83 -3.36
N VAL A 209 -2.40 14.69 -2.26
CA VAL A 209 -2.13 13.41 -1.61
C VAL A 209 -3.26 13.14 -0.62
N ILE A 210 -4.11 12.15 -0.93
CA ILE A 210 -5.28 11.84 -0.09
C ILE A 210 -4.88 11.16 1.22
N TRP A 211 -3.86 10.28 1.18
CA TRP A 211 -3.28 9.64 2.37
C TRP A 211 -1.81 9.26 2.21
N VAL A 212 -1.14 9.12 3.34
CA VAL A 212 0.21 8.57 3.43
C VAL A 212 0.23 7.42 4.43
N SER A 213 0.62 6.23 3.99
CA SER A 213 0.80 5.05 4.84
C SER A 213 2.22 4.94 5.33
N LEU A 214 2.41 4.77 6.64
CA LEU A 214 3.70 4.43 7.24
C LEU A 214 3.63 3.02 7.84
N GLY A 215 4.56 2.15 7.45
CA GLY A 215 4.73 0.82 8.01
C GLY A 215 6.19 0.42 8.06
N LEU A 216 6.72 0.07 9.23
CA LEU A 216 8.07 -0.46 9.34
C LEU A 216 8.12 -1.95 8.97
N LEU A 217 9.30 -2.39 8.57
CA LEU A 217 9.54 -3.78 8.19
C LEU A 217 9.05 -4.75 9.27
N ARG A 218 8.20 -5.68 8.84
CA ARG A 218 7.66 -6.79 9.62
C ARG A 218 7.59 -8.04 8.76
N PHE A 219 7.91 -9.17 9.31
CA PHE A 219 7.98 -10.40 8.53
C PHE A 219 7.77 -11.65 9.38
N VAL A 220 7.34 -12.73 8.74
CA VAL A 220 7.12 -14.03 9.38
C VAL A 220 8.46 -14.74 9.65
N PRO A 221 8.54 -15.68 10.63
CA PRO A 221 9.78 -16.36 11.00
C PRO A 221 10.49 -17.09 9.85
N SER A 222 9.74 -17.59 8.86
CA SER A 222 10.32 -18.24 7.67
C SER A 222 11.18 -17.30 6.84
N LEU A 223 10.84 -16.00 6.78
CA LEU A 223 11.62 -14.99 6.07
C LEU A 223 12.93 -14.63 6.81
N MET A 224 12.97 -14.68 8.14
CA MET A 224 14.21 -14.49 8.88
C MET A 224 15.30 -15.48 8.41
N LYS A 225 14.92 -16.77 8.31
CA LYS A 225 15.84 -17.81 7.82
C LYS A 225 16.28 -17.55 6.37
N ALA A 226 15.39 -17.04 5.53
CA ALA A 226 15.69 -16.67 4.15
C ALA A 226 16.67 -15.49 4.09
N PHE A 227 16.47 -14.44 4.89
CA PHE A 227 17.34 -13.27 4.94
C PHE A 227 18.77 -13.64 5.38
N ILE A 228 18.90 -14.48 6.40
CA ILE A 228 20.21 -14.97 6.88
C ILE A 228 20.89 -15.78 5.76
N ARG A 229 20.20 -16.74 5.17
CA ARG A 229 20.74 -17.59 4.10
C ARG A 229 21.17 -16.81 2.87
N GLU A 230 20.42 -15.75 2.52
CA GLU A 230 20.67 -14.91 1.35
C GLU A 230 21.63 -13.75 1.64
N GLY A 231 22.15 -13.65 2.88
CA GLY A 231 23.07 -12.59 3.30
C GLY A 231 22.49 -11.18 3.18
N ARG A 232 21.17 -11.01 3.47
CA ARG A 232 20.47 -9.72 3.39
C ARG A 232 20.81 -8.81 4.57
N ARG A 233 22.05 -8.32 4.61
CA ARG A 233 22.54 -7.47 5.72
C ARG A 233 21.70 -6.22 5.94
N THR A 234 21.28 -5.53 4.85
CA THR A 234 20.41 -4.35 4.91
C THR A 234 19.12 -4.61 5.68
N LEU A 235 18.51 -5.78 5.51
CA LEU A 235 17.26 -6.14 6.17
C LEU A 235 17.47 -6.57 7.63
N LEU A 236 18.69 -6.95 8.01
CA LEU A 236 19.05 -7.47 9.33
C LEU A 236 19.91 -6.50 10.15
N ASN A 237 19.98 -5.23 9.73
CA ASN A 237 20.85 -4.20 10.35
C ASN A 237 20.33 -3.68 11.71
N SER A 238 19.26 -4.26 12.25
CA SER A 238 18.67 -3.87 13.54
C SER A 238 18.17 -5.07 14.31
N GLU A 239 17.91 -4.87 15.58
CA GLU A 239 17.30 -5.88 16.43
C GLU A 239 15.82 -6.07 16.13
N PHE A 240 15.38 -7.33 16.14
CA PHE A 240 13.99 -7.71 15.95
C PHE A 240 13.48 -8.54 17.13
N ILE A 241 12.25 -8.27 17.52
CA ILE A 241 11.52 -9.10 18.49
C ILE A 241 10.37 -9.83 17.79
N ARG A 242 10.03 -11.00 18.26
CA ARG A 242 8.81 -11.69 17.85
C ARG A 242 7.64 -11.08 18.62
N ALA A 243 6.75 -10.40 17.92
CA ALA A 243 5.58 -9.77 18.49
C ALA A 243 4.43 -10.76 18.71
N GLU A 244 3.35 -10.32 19.39
CA GLU A 244 2.17 -11.15 19.70
C GLU A 244 1.47 -11.70 18.44
N ASP A 245 1.58 -11.00 17.31
CA ASP A 245 1.06 -11.45 16.01
C ASP A 245 1.95 -12.52 15.32
N GLY A 246 2.99 -12.98 16.00
CA GLY A 246 3.93 -13.98 15.53
C GLY A 246 4.97 -13.47 14.52
N LYS A 247 4.89 -12.22 14.10
CA LYS A 247 5.83 -11.60 13.16
C LYS A 247 7.02 -11.00 13.90
N TYR A 248 8.16 -10.98 13.24
CA TYR A 248 9.31 -10.16 13.68
C TYR A 248 9.06 -8.69 13.37
N ARG A 249 9.37 -7.82 14.33
CA ARG A 249 9.26 -6.37 14.23
C ARG A 249 10.47 -5.73 14.91
N TYR A 250 10.84 -4.53 14.49
CA TYR A 250 11.82 -3.72 15.26
C TYR A 250 11.34 -3.48 16.68
N LEU A 251 12.26 -3.21 17.61
CA LEU A 251 11.93 -2.82 18.97
C LEU A 251 10.94 -1.66 18.99
N LYS A 252 10.02 -1.66 19.95
CA LYS A 252 8.95 -0.65 20.01
C LYS A 252 9.48 0.79 20.09
N ALA A 253 10.56 0.99 20.88
CA ALA A 253 11.19 2.31 20.99
C ALA A 253 11.72 2.79 19.64
N GLU A 254 12.39 1.92 18.88
CA GLU A 254 12.86 2.22 17.52
C GLU A 254 11.71 2.53 16.55
N ARG A 255 10.65 1.75 16.59
CA ARG A 255 9.48 2.02 15.73
C ARG A 255 8.91 3.41 16.00
N ILE A 256 8.73 3.79 17.27
CA ILE A 256 8.23 5.11 17.66
C ILE A 256 9.19 6.22 17.19
N ARG A 257 10.49 6.04 17.37
CA ARG A 257 11.52 7.01 16.94
C ARG A 257 11.46 7.25 15.43
N VAL A 258 11.47 6.17 14.66
CA VAL A 258 11.49 6.25 13.19
C VAL A 258 10.19 6.79 12.64
N TYR A 259 9.04 6.35 13.16
CA TYR A 259 7.75 6.90 12.75
C TYR A 259 7.65 8.41 13.05
N ARG A 260 8.07 8.86 14.22
CA ARG A 260 8.08 10.28 14.58
C ARG A 260 8.93 11.10 13.62
N MET A 261 10.10 10.60 13.27
CA MET A 261 11.02 11.26 12.35
C MET A 261 10.37 11.46 10.98
N ILE A 262 9.83 10.39 10.37
CA ILE A 262 9.22 10.45 9.04
C ILE A 262 7.92 11.28 9.09
N TYR A 263 7.09 11.08 10.11
CA TYR A 263 5.85 11.83 10.33
C TYR A 263 6.11 13.33 10.42
N ALA A 264 7.08 13.76 11.22
CA ALA A 264 7.44 15.16 11.36
C ALA A 264 7.95 15.75 10.04
N GLN A 265 8.81 15.04 9.32
CA GLN A 265 9.34 15.49 8.02
C GLN A 265 8.24 15.66 6.96
N LEU A 266 7.26 14.74 6.93
CA LEU A 266 6.12 14.83 6.02
C LEU A 266 5.24 16.05 6.33
N LEU A 267 4.92 16.29 7.61
CA LEU A 267 4.12 17.43 8.04
C LEU A 267 4.86 18.77 7.93
N GLU A 268 6.19 18.77 7.97
CA GLU A 268 7.01 19.95 7.65
C GLU A 268 6.80 20.39 6.19
N LYS A 269 6.63 19.43 5.26
CA LYS A 269 6.38 19.74 3.84
C LYS A 269 4.94 20.14 3.55
N GLU A 270 3.98 19.49 4.17
CA GLU A 270 2.55 19.83 4.04
C GLU A 270 1.82 19.46 5.36
N PRO A 271 1.50 20.45 6.19
CA PRO A 271 0.82 20.22 7.49
C PRO A 271 -0.54 19.53 7.37
N GLY A 272 -1.20 19.66 6.22
CA GLY A 272 -2.49 19.05 5.93
C GLY A 272 -2.44 17.58 5.51
N LEU A 273 -1.27 16.95 5.47
CA LEU A 273 -1.18 15.53 5.09
C LEU A 273 -1.89 14.62 6.10
N PHE A 274 -2.73 13.73 5.59
CA PHE A 274 -3.28 12.64 6.37
C PHE A 274 -2.32 11.45 6.37
N VAL A 275 -1.54 11.32 7.45
CA VAL A 275 -0.56 10.25 7.64
C VAL A 275 -1.09 9.23 8.64
N TYR A 276 -1.11 7.95 8.26
CA TYR A 276 -1.55 6.86 9.12
C TYR A 276 -0.49 5.76 9.27
N LEU A 277 -0.55 5.04 10.41
CA LEU A 277 0.35 3.92 10.68
C LEU A 277 -0.33 2.61 10.30
N CYS A 278 0.29 1.83 9.40
CA CYS A 278 -0.23 0.55 8.98
C CYS A 278 0.11 -0.55 9.98
N MET A 279 -0.93 -1.23 10.50
CA MET A 279 -0.79 -2.35 11.45
C MET A 279 0.06 -2.01 12.68
N GLU A 280 -0.25 -0.92 13.38
CA GLU A 280 0.38 -0.55 14.64
C GLU A 280 -0.61 -0.52 15.80
N ARG A 281 -0.10 -0.70 17.02
CA ARG A 281 -0.89 -0.66 18.25
C ARG A 281 -1.28 0.78 18.59
N ALA A 282 -2.41 0.94 19.28
CA ALA A 282 -2.93 2.24 19.67
C ALA A 282 -1.93 3.10 20.46
N ASP A 283 -1.14 2.49 21.34
CA ASP A 283 -0.15 3.22 22.13
C ASP A 283 1.05 3.75 21.29
N VAL A 284 1.39 3.06 20.19
CA VAL A 284 2.37 3.57 19.22
C VAL A 284 1.74 4.72 18.42
N TRP A 285 0.48 4.58 17.99
CA TRP A 285 -0.27 5.63 17.32
C TRP A 285 -0.26 6.93 18.11
N GLN A 286 -0.69 6.87 19.36
CA GLN A 286 -0.76 8.03 20.25
C GLN A 286 0.61 8.71 20.44
N LYS A 287 1.64 7.91 20.63
CA LYS A 287 3.01 8.42 20.84
C LYS A 287 3.59 9.07 19.56
N VAL A 288 3.21 8.61 18.38
CA VAL A 288 3.74 9.13 17.11
C VAL A 288 2.95 10.35 16.65
N THR A 289 1.62 10.25 16.63
CA THR A 289 0.76 11.25 15.99
C THR A 289 0.18 12.28 16.95
N GLY A 290 0.28 12.04 18.27
CA GLY A 290 -0.38 12.87 19.28
C GLY A 290 -1.91 12.76 19.27
N ARG A 291 -2.48 11.73 18.65
CA ARG A 291 -3.92 11.48 18.53
C ARG A 291 -4.41 10.44 19.54
N PRO A 292 -4.83 10.84 20.74
CA PRO A 292 -5.29 9.92 21.77
C PRO A 292 -6.64 9.27 21.46
N GLU A 293 -7.39 9.85 20.52
CA GLU A 293 -8.68 9.33 20.05
C GLU A 293 -8.54 8.04 19.24
N VAL A 294 -7.40 7.78 18.62
CA VAL A 294 -7.18 6.54 17.84
C VAL A 294 -6.81 5.39 18.76
N ARG A 295 -7.80 4.60 19.16
CA ARG A 295 -7.68 3.46 20.08
C ARG A 295 -7.97 2.12 19.41
N GLN A 296 -8.79 2.11 18.38
CA GLN A 296 -9.24 0.94 17.65
C GLN A 296 -9.43 1.25 16.16
N SER A 297 -9.65 0.21 15.37
CA SER A 297 -9.78 0.35 13.91
C SER A 297 -10.95 1.26 13.49
N ALA A 298 -12.09 1.22 14.20
CA ALA A 298 -13.22 2.09 13.91
C ALA A 298 -12.88 3.58 14.03
N ASP A 299 -11.96 3.96 14.93
CA ASP A 299 -11.55 5.35 15.08
C ASP A 299 -10.73 5.80 13.86
N LEU A 300 -9.86 4.93 13.35
CA LEU A 300 -9.10 5.21 12.13
C LEU A 300 -10.00 5.25 10.90
N VAL A 301 -10.98 4.37 10.78
CA VAL A 301 -11.95 4.38 9.67
C VAL A 301 -12.68 5.73 9.63
N ARG A 302 -13.16 6.23 10.78
CA ARG A 302 -13.78 7.58 10.86
C ARG A 302 -12.85 8.70 10.39
N LEU A 303 -11.55 8.63 10.69
CA LEU A 303 -10.59 9.61 10.18
C LEU A 303 -10.44 9.54 8.65
N PHE A 304 -10.49 8.34 8.08
CA PHE A 304 -10.51 8.18 6.63
C PHE A 304 -11.77 8.77 6.00
N ASP A 305 -12.95 8.55 6.61
CA ASP A 305 -14.20 9.13 6.12
C ASP A 305 -14.15 10.65 6.10
N LEU A 306 -13.65 11.26 7.17
CA LEU A 306 -13.45 12.71 7.24
C LEU A 306 -12.51 13.18 6.14
N ARG A 307 -11.39 12.48 5.92
CA ARG A 307 -10.42 12.82 4.88
C ARG A 307 -11.02 12.70 3.47
N VAL A 308 -11.78 11.65 3.21
CA VAL A 308 -12.44 11.45 1.92
C VAL A 308 -13.46 12.55 1.68
N ARG A 309 -14.31 12.86 2.66
CA ARG A 309 -15.30 13.95 2.56
C ARG A 309 -14.65 15.32 2.31
N GLU A 310 -13.50 15.58 2.92
CA GLU A 310 -12.71 16.80 2.66
C GLU A 310 -12.30 16.90 1.18
N PHE A 311 -11.83 15.80 0.58
CA PHE A 311 -11.33 15.77 -0.79
C PHE A 311 -12.44 15.79 -1.85
N TYR A 312 -13.60 15.22 -1.55
CA TYR A 312 -14.72 15.12 -2.49
C TYR A 312 -15.85 16.11 -2.19
N GLY A 313 -15.67 17.05 -1.25
CA GLY A 313 -16.63 18.12 -0.98
C GLY A 313 -18.00 17.64 -0.54
N GLY A 314 -18.07 16.50 0.17
CA GLY A 314 -19.34 15.91 0.61
C GLY A 314 -20.15 15.23 -0.49
N SER A 315 -19.57 15.04 -1.68
CA SER A 315 -20.22 14.37 -2.82
C SER A 315 -20.21 12.84 -2.71
N ILE A 316 -19.66 12.29 -1.61
CA ILE A 316 -19.56 10.86 -1.27
C ILE A 316 -20.17 10.61 0.08
#